data_910d4c4dca58bb1010b8181e5e3ff285
#
_entry.id   910d4c4dca58bb1010b8181e5e3ff285
#
_cell.length_a   1.000
_cell.length_b   1.000
_cell.length_c   1.000
_cell.angle_alpha   90.00
_cell.angle_beta   90.00
_cell.angle_gamma   90.00
#
_symmetry.space_group_name_H-M   'P 1'
#
loop_
_entity.id
_entity.type
_entity.pdbx_description
1 polymer ?
#
loop_
_entity_poly.entity_id
_entity_poly.type
_entity_poly.pdbx_seq_one_letter_code
_entity_poly.pdbx_strand_id
1 'polypeptide(L)'
;MTAKKQTDLYVSWDEYHKKIEELAIKVYQDGYDFSQIVCIAKGGLRVGDIFARLFDKPLAILSVESYRGDGVKNEQGSMTFSRDLAQTTPNLGNRVILVDDLADSGITLEKSLKWLNHFYGFYLDEVRTAVLWMKGVSQYKPNYYVDYLEGSSSR
;
A
#
# COMPACT_ATOMS: atom_id res chain seq x y z
N MET A 1 2.67 -20.22 8.60
CA MET A 1 3.75 -19.48 8.03
C MET A 1 3.90 -18.11 8.61
N THR A 2 5.05 -17.55 8.61
CA THR A 2 5.26 -16.24 9.15
C THR A 2 5.91 -15.36 8.12
N ALA A 3 5.79 -14.08 8.31
CA ALA A 3 6.45 -13.11 7.46
C ALA A 3 7.52 -12.44 8.29
N LYS A 4 8.71 -12.36 7.78
CA LYS A 4 9.78 -11.73 8.49
C LYS A 4 10.11 -10.41 7.87
N LYS A 5 10.18 -9.36 8.68
CA LYS A 5 10.51 -8.05 8.18
C LYS A 5 11.93 -7.72 8.52
N GLN A 6 12.45 -6.69 7.83
CA GLN A 6 13.75 -6.28 8.05
C GLN A 6 14.03 -5.91 9.44
N THR A 7 13.07 -5.48 10.19
CA THR A 7 13.26 -5.05 11.55
C THR A 7 13.00 -6.18 12.49
N ASP A 8 13.05 -7.41 12.00
CA ASP A 8 12.82 -8.56 12.85
C ASP A 8 11.42 -8.68 13.40
N LEU A 9 10.48 -8.13 12.70
CA LEU A 9 9.09 -8.31 13.06
C LEU A 9 8.60 -9.63 12.49
N TYR A 10 8.14 -10.49 13.35
CA TYR A 10 7.58 -11.76 12.93
C TYR A 10 6.08 -11.74 13.17
N VAL A 11 5.33 -12.05 12.14
CA VAL A 11 3.88 -12.01 12.22
C VAL A 11 3.32 -13.29 11.64
N SER A 12 2.46 -13.97 12.39
CA SER A 12 1.82 -15.16 11.88
C SER A 12 0.74 -14.74 10.89
N TRP A 13 0.28 -15.70 10.10
CA TRP A 13 -0.79 -15.40 9.14
C TRP A 13 -2.06 -14.98 9.86
N ASP A 14 -2.37 -15.57 11.01
CA ASP A 14 -3.54 -15.19 11.76
C ASP A 14 -3.44 -13.74 12.21
N GLU A 15 -2.30 -13.33 12.71
CA GLU A 15 -2.11 -11.97 13.14
C GLU A 15 -2.14 -11.02 11.96
N TYR A 16 -1.57 -11.43 10.85
CA TYR A 16 -1.56 -10.63 9.64
C TYR A 16 -3.00 -10.32 9.21
N HIS A 17 -3.85 -11.36 9.17
CA HIS A 17 -5.22 -11.17 8.76
C HIS A 17 -6.00 -10.31 9.75
N LYS A 18 -5.71 -10.45 11.04
CA LYS A 18 -6.36 -9.60 12.02
C LYS A 18 -5.97 -8.15 11.83
N LYS A 19 -4.72 -7.90 11.47
CA LYS A 19 -4.29 -6.54 11.23
C LYS A 19 -4.98 -5.95 10.00
N ILE A 20 -5.23 -6.78 8.99
CA ILE A 20 -5.95 -6.30 7.82
C ILE A 20 -7.38 -5.91 8.21
N GLU A 21 -8.01 -6.73 9.06
CA GLU A 21 -9.34 -6.42 9.53
C GLU A 21 -9.37 -5.14 10.35
N GLU A 22 -8.36 -4.95 11.20
CA GLU A 22 -8.28 -3.73 11.99
C GLU A 22 -8.12 -2.51 11.09
N LEU A 23 -7.32 -2.63 10.03
CA LEU A 23 -7.15 -1.54 9.09
C LEU A 23 -8.46 -1.22 8.39
N ALA A 24 -9.18 -2.26 7.96
CA ALA A 24 -10.46 -2.08 7.29
C ALA A 24 -11.45 -1.37 8.22
N ILE A 25 -11.46 -1.73 9.49
CA ILE A 25 -12.36 -1.10 10.45
C ILE A 25 -12.01 0.38 10.60
N LYS A 26 -10.73 0.72 10.64
CA LYS A 26 -10.33 2.12 10.75
C LYS A 26 -10.83 2.93 9.56
N VAL A 27 -10.68 2.38 8.37
CA VAL A 27 -11.13 3.06 7.15
C VAL A 27 -12.65 3.21 7.17
N TYR A 28 -13.34 2.15 7.55
CA TYR A 28 -14.79 2.15 7.59
C TYR A 28 -15.31 3.18 8.59
N GLN A 29 -14.71 3.22 9.76
CA GLN A 29 -15.14 4.14 10.81
C GLN A 29 -14.89 5.58 10.44
N ASP A 30 -13.88 5.83 9.64
CA ASP A 30 -13.57 7.19 9.20
C ASP A 30 -14.53 7.64 8.09
N GLY A 31 -15.26 6.73 7.51
CA GLY A 31 -16.28 7.11 6.53
C GLY A 31 -15.77 7.45 5.16
N TYR A 32 -14.57 7.02 4.82
CA TYR A 32 -14.03 7.32 3.50
C TYR A 32 -14.80 6.51 2.44
N ASP A 33 -15.49 7.21 1.57
CA ASP A 33 -16.35 6.55 0.59
C ASP A 33 -15.60 6.42 -0.73
N PHE A 34 -14.87 5.36 -0.89
CA PHE A 34 -14.07 5.15 -2.08
C PHE A 34 -14.80 4.23 -3.05
N SER A 35 -14.49 4.37 -4.32
CA SER A 35 -15.12 3.56 -5.36
C SER A 35 -14.25 2.40 -5.79
N GLN A 36 -12.96 2.46 -5.49
CA GLN A 36 -12.03 1.45 -5.99
C GLN A 36 -10.88 1.27 -5.02
N ILE A 37 -10.41 0.04 -4.91
CA ILE A 37 -9.24 -0.28 -4.14
C ILE A 37 -8.11 -0.54 -5.13
N VAL A 38 -6.94 0.04 -4.87
CA VAL A 38 -5.76 -0.24 -5.65
C VAL A 38 -4.75 -0.82 -4.68
N CYS A 39 -4.25 -2.01 -4.94
CA CYS A 39 -3.23 -2.57 -4.08
C CYS A 39 -1.88 -2.56 -4.79
N ILE A 40 -0.81 -2.43 -4.02
CA ILE A 40 0.53 -2.45 -4.55
C ILE A 40 1.06 -3.86 -4.40
N ALA A 41 1.31 -4.53 -5.52
CA ALA A 41 1.86 -5.88 -5.47
C ALA A 41 3.36 -5.76 -5.31
N LYS A 42 3.93 -6.69 -4.58
CA LYS A 42 3.26 -7.88 -4.05
C LYS A 42 2.75 -7.70 -2.63
N GLY A 43 3.39 -6.87 -1.84
CA GLY A 43 3.10 -6.79 -0.41
C GLY A 43 1.66 -6.46 -0.10
N GLY A 44 1.02 -5.68 -0.94
CA GLY A 44 -0.35 -5.27 -0.69
C GLY A 44 -1.41 -6.20 -1.26
N LEU A 45 -1.01 -7.30 -1.89
CA LEU A 45 -1.99 -8.18 -2.52
C LEU A 45 -2.99 -8.75 -1.54
N ARG A 46 -2.53 -9.20 -0.39
CA ARG A 46 -3.44 -9.81 0.57
C ARG A 46 -4.34 -8.75 1.20
N VAL A 47 -3.79 -7.57 1.44
CA VAL A 47 -4.59 -6.47 1.98
C VAL A 47 -5.67 -6.11 0.96
N GLY A 48 -5.30 -6.00 -0.30
CA GLY A 48 -6.25 -5.64 -1.35
C GLY A 48 -7.34 -6.67 -1.52
N ASP A 49 -6.97 -7.95 -1.49
CA ASP A 49 -7.93 -9.01 -1.63
C ASP A 49 -8.99 -8.96 -0.52
N ILE A 50 -8.54 -8.84 0.71
CA ILE A 50 -9.46 -8.84 1.84
C ILE A 50 -10.30 -7.57 1.85
N PHE A 51 -9.68 -6.42 1.56
CA PHE A 51 -10.43 -5.16 1.47
C PHE A 51 -11.53 -5.25 0.42
N ALA A 52 -11.20 -5.82 -0.74
CA ALA A 52 -12.18 -5.91 -1.82
C ALA A 52 -13.39 -6.73 -1.39
N ARG A 53 -13.15 -7.80 -0.63
CA ARG A 53 -14.23 -8.64 -0.18
C ARG A 53 -15.02 -7.99 0.95
N LEU A 54 -14.34 -7.36 1.88
CA LEU A 54 -15.03 -6.73 3.00
C LEU A 54 -15.86 -5.51 2.58
N PHE A 55 -15.32 -4.71 1.67
CA PHE A 55 -16.02 -3.50 1.24
C PHE A 55 -16.88 -3.72 0.00
N ASP A 56 -16.78 -4.89 -0.61
CA ASP A 56 -17.50 -5.22 -1.83
C ASP A 56 -17.22 -4.15 -2.88
N LYS A 57 -15.96 -3.89 -3.11
CA LYS A 57 -15.52 -2.91 -4.10
C LYS A 57 -14.53 -3.56 -5.06
N PRO A 58 -14.43 -3.05 -6.27
CA PRO A 58 -13.50 -3.64 -7.24
C PRO A 58 -12.05 -3.38 -6.83
N LEU A 59 -11.19 -4.31 -7.23
CA LEU A 59 -9.79 -4.26 -6.91
C LEU A 59 -8.98 -4.06 -8.17
N ALA A 60 -8.06 -3.12 -8.14
CA ALA A 60 -7.08 -2.96 -9.20
C ALA A 60 -5.71 -3.22 -8.61
N ILE A 61 -4.80 -3.70 -9.41
CA ILE A 61 -3.47 -4.06 -8.95
C ILE A 61 -2.42 -3.24 -9.67
N LEU A 62 -1.55 -2.58 -8.90
CA LEU A 62 -0.40 -1.87 -9.42
C LEU A 62 0.82 -2.69 -9.03
N SER A 63 1.54 -3.17 -10.01
CA SER A 63 2.73 -3.96 -9.72
C SER A 63 3.94 -3.03 -9.68
N VAL A 64 4.68 -3.08 -8.61
CA VAL A 64 5.85 -2.22 -8.42
C VAL A 64 7.03 -3.09 -8.02
N GLU A 65 8.13 -2.87 -8.70
CA GLU A 65 9.32 -3.62 -8.37
C GLU A 65 10.40 -2.64 -7.95
N SER A 66 10.89 -2.81 -6.77
CA SER A 66 11.94 -1.95 -6.28
C SER A 66 13.25 -2.68 -6.51
N TYR A 67 14.11 -2.10 -7.34
CA TYR A 67 15.32 -2.77 -7.67
C TYR A 67 16.50 -2.18 -6.97
N ARG A 68 17.25 -3.00 -6.21
CA ARG A 68 18.35 -2.53 -5.55
C ARG A 68 19.45 -3.32 -6.01
N GLY A 69 19.95 -3.22 -7.05
CA GLY A 69 20.94 -4.04 -7.63
C GLY A 69 22.13 -4.18 -6.80
N ASP A 70 22.80 -5.30 -6.86
CA ASP A 70 23.87 -5.47 -6.07
C ASP A 70 24.96 -4.64 -6.48
N GLY A 71 25.60 -4.00 -5.76
CA GLY A 71 26.68 -3.21 -6.07
C GLY A 71 26.35 -1.98 -6.83
N VAL A 72 25.18 -1.78 -7.11
CA VAL A 72 24.81 -0.61 -7.79
C VAL A 72 24.57 0.42 -6.81
N LYS A 73 25.15 1.49 -6.94
CA LYS A 73 24.93 2.46 -6.05
C LYS A 73 23.76 3.15 -6.17
N ASN A 74 22.76 2.82 -6.60
CA ASN A 74 21.59 3.50 -6.73
C ASN A 74 20.89 3.49 -5.51
N GLU A 75 21.23 4.29 -4.64
CA GLU A 75 20.65 4.26 -3.43
C GLU A 75 19.26 4.54 -3.45
N GLN A 76 18.78 5.28 -4.31
CA GLN A 76 17.40 5.56 -4.27
C GLN A 76 16.76 4.40 -4.79
N GLY A 77 17.42 3.49 -5.32
CA GLY A 77 16.86 2.35 -5.92
C GLY A 77 16.04 2.77 -7.07
N SER A 78 15.96 2.07 -8.10
CA SER A 78 15.03 2.40 -9.12
C SER A 78 13.80 1.65 -8.86
N MET A 79 12.68 2.19 -9.21
CA MET A 79 11.41 1.55 -9.10
C MET A 79 10.80 1.41 -10.46
N THR A 80 10.34 0.24 -10.76
CA THR A 80 9.67 -0.01 -12.03
C THR A 80 8.21 -0.27 -11.74
N PHE A 81 7.35 0.39 -12.46
CA PHE A 81 5.92 0.22 -12.30
C PHE A 81 5.36 -0.53 -13.50
N SER A 82 4.30 -1.27 -13.28
CA SER A 82 3.62 -1.92 -14.39
C SER A 82 3.12 -0.84 -15.33
N ARG A 83 2.92 -1.21 -16.58
CA ARG A 83 2.50 -0.22 -17.55
C ARG A 83 1.14 0.30 -17.25
N ASP A 84 0.25 -0.56 -16.86
CA ASP A 84 -1.10 -0.21 -16.55
C ASP A 84 -1.55 -0.89 -15.27
N LEU A 85 -2.69 -0.48 -14.76
CA LEU A 85 -3.29 -1.21 -13.66
C LEU A 85 -4.01 -2.43 -14.22
N ALA A 86 -3.98 -3.53 -13.46
CA ALA A 86 -4.81 -4.67 -13.80
C ALA A 86 -6.14 -4.38 -13.15
N GLN A 87 -7.13 -4.04 -13.93
CA GLN A 87 -8.45 -3.65 -13.41
C GLN A 87 -9.54 -4.13 -14.32
N THR A 88 -10.73 -4.29 -13.76
CA THR A 88 -11.87 -4.76 -14.53
C THR A 88 -12.89 -3.67 -14.76
N THR A 89 -12.72 -2.52 -14.12
CA THR A 89 -13.66 -1.41 -14.29
C THR A 89 -13.16 -0.49 -15.39
N PRO A 90 -14.06 0.23 -16.06
CA PRO A 90 -13.65 1.14 -17.14
C PRO A 90 -12.76 2.27 -16.64
N ASN A 91 -12.99 2.71 -15.43
CA ASN A 91 -12.13 3.74 -14.83
C ASN A 91 -12.12 3.53 -13.33
N LEU A 92 -11.29 4.26 -12.64
CA LEU A 92 -11.14 4.07 -11.19
C LEU A 92 -12.21 4.80 -10.38
N GLY A 93 -12.99 5.65 -11.01
CA GLY A 93 -13.91 6.48 -10.26
C GLY A 93 -13.15 7.67 -9.70
N ASN A 94 -13.75 8.39 -8.78
CA ASN A 94 -13.13 9.62 -8.29
C ASN A 94 -12.43 9.51 -6.95
N ARG A 95 -12.69 8.49 -6.17
CA ARG A 95 -12.00 8.32 -4.88
C ARG A 95 -11.48 6.90 -4.78
N VAL A 96 -10.23 6.78 -4.42
CA VAL A 96 -9.52 5.51 -4.42
C VAL A 96 -8.82 5.32 -3.08
N ILE A 97 -8.72 4.09 -2.62
CA ILE A 97 -7.86 3.77 -1.50
C ILE A 97 -6.72 2.90 -2.02
N LEU A 98 -5.50 3.34 -1.75
CA LEU A 98 -4.29 2.66 -2.18
C LEU A 98 -3.73 1.91 -0.98
N VAL A 99 -3.60 0.61 -1.08
CA VAL A 99 -3.19 -0.20 0.06
C VAL A 99 -1.89 -0.95 -0.19
N ASP A 100 -1.14 -1.12 0.89
CA ASP A 100 0.09 -1.90 0.87
C ASP A 100 0.24 -2.47 2.28
N ASP A 101 1.25 -3.26 2.51
CA ASP A 101 1.42 -3.84 3.85
C ASP A 101 2.29 -2.96 4.74
N LEU A 102 3.26 -2.27 4.20
CA LEU A 102 4.25 -1.57 5.00
C LEU A 102 4.69 -0.26 4.36
N ALA A 103 4.78 0.79 5.15
CA ALA A 103 5.42 2.02 4.72
C ALA A 103 6.76 2.08 5.44
N ASP A 104 7.80 1.64 4.79
CA ASP A 104 9.14 1.61 5.35
C ASP A 104 9.75 3.00 5.21
N SER A 105 10.25 3.36 4.05
CA SER A 105 10.73 4.71 3.82
C SER A 105 9.61 5.61 3.33
N GLY A 106 8.52 5.02 2.89
CA GLY A 106 7.41 5.78 2.33
C GLY A 106 7.57 6.07 0.86
N ILE A 107 8.70 5.71 0.28
CA ILE A 107 8.97 6.04 -1.11
C ILE A 107 8.05 5.31 -2.06
N THR A 108 7.77 4.04 -1.77
CA THR A 108 6.89 3.26 -2.64
C THR A 108 5.49 3.87 -2.68
N LEU A 109 4.96 4.25 -1.53
CA LEU A 109 3.64 4.86 -1.49
C LEU A 109 3.64 6.20 -2.21
N GLU A 110 4.64 7.01 -1.94
CA GLU A 110 4.71 8.33 -2.52
C GLU A 110 4.82 8.27 -4.03
N LYS A 111 5.68 7.40 -4.54
CA LYS A 111 5.85 7.29 -5.99
C LYS A 111 4.63 6.65 -6.64
N SER A 112 3.97 5.73 -5.93
CA SER A 112 2.75 5.12 -6.45
C SER A 112 1.63 6.15 -6.56
N LEU A 113 1.53 7.06 -5.59
CA LEU A 113 0.56 8.13 -5.67
C LEU A 113 0.84 9.03 -6.87
N LYS A 114 2.11 9.36 -7.10
CA LYS A 114 2.46 10.18 -8.23
C LYS A 114 2.15 9.48 -9.54
N TRP A 115 2.40 8.18 -9.57
CA TRP A 115 2.12 7.39 -10.76
C TRP A 115 0.62 7.37 -11.05
N LEU A 116 -0.20 7.17 -10.01
CA LEU A 116 -1.64 7.16 -10.18
C LEU A 116 -2.13 8.51 -10.67
N ASN A 117 -1.64 9.58 -10.09
CA ASN A 117 -2.07 10.91 -10.50
C ASN A 117 -1.62 11.23 -11.91
N HIS A 118 -0.47 10.76 -12.30
CA HIS A 118 0.03 11.03 -13.63
C HIS A 118 -0.79 10.31 -14.70
N PHE A 119 -1.12 9.06 -14.49
CA PHE A 119 -1.79 8.27 -15.51
C PHE A 119 -3.31 8.23 -15.38
N TYR A 120 -3.84 8.44 -14.20
CA TYR A 120 -5.27 8.34 -13.97
C TYR A 120 -5.88 9.55 -13.29
N GLY A 121 -5.07 10.57 -13.05
CA GLY A 121 -5.50 11.71 -12.25
C GLY A 121 -6.60 12.54 -12.83
N PHE A 122 -6.83 12.43 -14.13
CA PHE A 122 -7.85 13.24 -14.74
C PHE A 122 -9.20 13.08 -14.07
N TYR A 123 -9.51 11.86 -13.63
CA TYR A 123 -10.78 11.61 -12.99
C TYR A 123 -10.69 11.44 -11.47
N LEU A 124 -9.49 11.47 -10.92
CA LEU A 124 -9.34 11.21 -9.50
C LEU A 124 -9.46 12.50 -8.70
N ASP A 125 -10.37 12.52 -7.74
CA ASP A 125 -10.46 13.65 -6.83
C ASP A 125 -9.62 13.42 -5.59
N GLU A 126 -9.53 12.20 -5.16
CA GLU A 126 -8.83 11.92 -3.92
C GLU A 126 -8.29 10.50 -3.89
N VAL A 127 -7.09 10.32 -3.37
CA VAL A 127 -6.53 9.01 -3.12
C VAL A 127 -6.05 9.02 -1.68
N ARG A 128 -6.49 8.06 -0.90
CA ARG A 128 -5.98 7.89 0.46
C ARG A 128 -5.20 6.60 0.52
N THR A 129 -4.24 6.53 1.42
CA THR A 129 -3.36 5.38 1.54
C THR A 129 -3.58 4.68 2.86
N ALA A 130 -3.43 3.35 2.84
CA ALA A 130 -3.62 2.54 4.03
C ALA A 130 -2.61 1.42 4.05
N VAL A 131 -1.94 1.24 5.18
CA VAL A 131 -0.96 0.18 5.35
C VAL A 131 -1.13 -0.45 6.71
N LEU A 132 -0.60 -1.64 6.88
CA LEU A 132 -0.67 -2.30 8.18
C LEU A 132 0.34 -1.69 9.13
N TRP A 133 1.55 -1.47 8.65
CA TRP A 133 2.63 -0.96 9.50
C TRP A 133 3.27 0.26 8.88
N MET A 134 3.56 1.25 9.72
CA MET A 134 4.26 2.44 9.30
C MET A 134 5.50 2.57 10.16
N LYS A 135 6.67 2.73 9.55
CA LYS A 135 7.89 2.93 10.33
C LYS A 135 8.09 4.39 10.62
N GLY A 136 8.68 4.66 11.77
CA GLY A 136 8.90 6.02 12.18
C GLY A 136 9.78 6.82 11.27
N VAL A 137 10.60 6.13 10.43
CA VAL A 137 11.46 6.84 9.51
C VAL A 137 10.79 7.10 8.18
N SER A 138 9.55 6.72 8.01
CA SER A 138 8.86 6.92 6.73
C SER A 138 8.72 8.40 6.45
N GLN A 139 9.11 8.82 5.26
CA GLN A 139 8.98 10.20 4.86
C GLN A 139 7.57 10.55 4.43
N TYR A 140 6.80 9.56 4.06
CA TYR A 140 5.42 9.77 3.67
C TYR A 140 4.54 9.11 4.71
N LYS A 141 3.58 9.86 5.25
CA LYS A 141 2.70 9.31 6.25
C LYS A 141 1.41 8.84 5.62
N PRO A 142 1.11 7.56 5.69
CA PRO A 142 -0.15 7.05 5.14
C PRO A 142 -1.34 7.62 5.92
N ASN A 143 -2.49 7.67 5.27
CA ASN A 143 -3.70 8.17 5.90
C ASN A 143 -4.18 7.23 6.99
N TYR A 144 -4.03 5.93 6.79
CA TYR A 144 -4.46 4.94 7.76
C TYR A 144 -3.35 3.91 7.99
N TYR A 145 -3.12 3.56 9.22
CA TYR A 145 -2.20 2.46 9.53
C TYR A 145 -2.61 1.83 10.86
N VAL A 146 -2.23 0.59 11.07
CA VAL A 146 -2.59 -0.11 12.29
C VAL A 146 -1.53 0.10 13.35
N ASP A 147 -0.29 -0.26 13.04
CA ASP A 147 0.79 -0.17 14.02
C ASP A 147 1.90 0.74 13.55
N TYR A 148 2.46 1.45 14.50
CA TYR A 148 3.57 2.33 14.24
C TYR A 148 4.80 1.64 14.79
N LEU A 149 5.80 1.45 13.96
CA LEU A 149 7.03 0.81 14.40
C LEU A 149 8.10 1.89 14.57
N GLU A 150 8.84 1.79 15.68
CA GLU A 150 9.85 2.76 15.94
C GLU A 150 10.88 2.65 14.86
N GLY A 151 11.43 3.68 14.54
CA GLY A 151 12.31 3.72 13.44
C GLY A 151 13.57 3.11 13.82
N SER A 152 13.90 2.31 13.93
CA SER A 152 15.00 1.86 14.28
C SER A 152 16.02 1.98 13.56
N SER A 153 16.17 2.35 13.24
CA SER A 153 17.00 2.48 12.57
C SER A 153 18.07 2.48 12.71
N SER A 154 18.30 2.51 13.08
CA SER A 154 19.23 2.65 13.14
C SER A 154 20.02 2.01 12.86
N ARG A 155 20.20 1.66 12.73
CA ARG A 155 20.96 1.19 12.47
C ARG A 155 21.23 1.04 11.90
#